data_9684070e66b27abec5723ecc8a6ecfcc
#
_entry.id   9684070e66b27abec5723ecc8a6ecfcc
#
_cell.length_a   1.000
_cell.length_b   1.000
_cell.length_c   1.000
_cell.angle_alpha   90.00
_cell.angle_beta   90.00
_cell.angle_gamma   90.00
#
_symmetry.space_group_name_H-M   'P 1'
#
loop_
_entity.id
_entity.type
_entity.pdbx_description
1 polymer ?
#
loop_
_entity_poly.entity_id
_entity_poly.type
_entity_poly.pdbx_seq_one_letter_code
_entity_poly.pdbx_strand_id
1 'polypeptide(L)'
;MIDLNDVALFVQVAKAGSFAEAARRVGMPSNTASRRIQQLEAQLGVRLLHRSTRKLTLTDAGEGLYARSVEQIEALADVTQELSEGSGVPVGKVRVAAPVDFFNWFQLEWVQSFLQAHPRVRLEFVLNDARADLVADGIDVAIRAGAVTGPTLIARRVGNNRAVLVASPAYLEARGAPSALEDLSTHDCIAVPSGSGRTQWRLMGPDGPAEVEVRGRFSANSALALTKACVAGMGIALLTEAMVAQPLRDGLLVQVLPDYRIDGLELFVVYQSRRQLPRAASAFVEFATTHLVQRQLVDA
;
A
#
# COMPACT_ATOMS: atom_id res chain seq x y z
N MET A 1 30.07 19.16 -17.65
CA MET A 1 29.33 18.51 -16.53
C MET A 1 27.91 19.04 -16.61
N ILE A 2 26.89 18.18 -16.57
CA ILE A 2 25.48 18.57 -16.60
C ILE A 2 25.14 19.25 -15.28
N ASP A 3 24.54 20.45 -15.32
CA ASP A 3 24.05 21.14 -14.13
C ASP A 3 22.68 20.57 -13.72
N LEU A 4 22.59 20.02 -12.52
CA LEU A 4 21.34 19.44 -11.97
C LEU A 4 20.24 20.51 -11.82
N ASN A 5 20.60 21.79 -11.65
CA ASN A 5 19.61 22.87 -11.66
C ASN A 5 18.94 23.06 -13.04
N ASP A 6 19.64 22.74 -14.13
CA ASP A 6 19.04 22.78 -15.47
C ASP A 6 18.12 21.59 -15.69
N VAL A 7 18.44 20.42 -15.10
CA VAL A 7 17.53 19.26 -15.09
C VAL A 7 16.28 19.57 -14.26
N ALA A 8 16.43 20.19 -13.09
CA ALA A 8 15.29 20.62 -12.26
C ALA A 8 14.42 21.65 -13.01
N LEU A 9 15.03 22.62 -13.68
CA LEU A 9 14.31 23.58 -14.50
C LEU A 9 13.56 22.90 -15.65
N PHE A 10 14.17 21.92 -16.32
CA PHE A 10 13.53 21.12 -17.36
C PHE A 10 12.27 20.42 -16.85
N VAL A 11 12.35 19.77 -15.67
CA VAL A 11 11.20 19.13 -15.03
C VAL A 11 10.07 20.13 -14.78
N GLN A 12 10.39 21.34 -14.28
CA GLN A 12 9.38 22.39 -14.06
C GLN A 12 8.76 22.90 -15.38
N VAL A 13 9.55 23.03 -16.44
CA VAL A 13 9.07 23.45 -17.76
C VAL A 13 8.16 22.39 -18.39
N ALA A 14 8.54 21.11 -18.26
CA ALA A 14 7.74 19.98 -18.73
C ALA A 14 6.38 19.92 -18.02
N LYS A 15 6.38 20.05 -16.68
CA LYS A 15 5.15 20.08 -15.87
C LYS A 15 4.23 21.24 -16.19
N ALA A 16 4.80 22.43 -16.36
CA ALA A 16 4.03 23.64 -16.62
C ALA A 16 3.50 23.71 -18.06
N GLY A 17 4.07 22.95 -18.99
CA GLY A 17 3.76 23.06 -20.43
C GLY A 17 4.04 24.45 -21.03
N SER A 18 4.76 25.31 -20.29
CA SER A 18 5.04 26.68 -20.65
C SER A 18 6.30 27.21 -19.99
N PHE A 19 7.20 27.85 -20.77
CA PHE A 19 8.38 28.50 -20.21
C PHE A 19 8.03 29.67 -19.29
N ALA A 20 7.00 30.46 -19.64
CA ALA A 20 6.59 31.61 -18.86
C ALA A 20 6.08 31.21 -17.49
N GLU A 21 5.25 30.16 -17.43
CA GLU A 21 4.69 29.65 -16.18
C GLU A 21 5.76 28.97 -15.31
N ALA A 22 6.64 28.15 -15.89
CA ALA A 22 7.74 27.55 -15.16
C ALA A 22 8.70 28.61 -14.60
N ALA A 23 9.07 29.59 -15.41
CA ALA A 23 9.95 30.69 -15.02
C ALA A 23 9.38 31.51 -13.85
N ARG A 24 8.06 31.77 -13.87
CA ARG A 24 7.35 32.43 -12.77
C ARG A 24 7.44 31.63 -11.47
N ARG A 25 7.25 30.30 -11.54
CA ARG A 25 7.33 29.39 -10.36
C ARG A 25 8.73 29.34 -9.75
N VAL A 26 9.75 29.42 -10.61
CA VAL A 26 11.15 29.31 -10.18
C VAL A 26 11.77 30.70 -9.88
N GLY A 27 11.02 31.79 -10.06
CA GLY A 27 11.47 33.15 -9.77
C GLY A 27 12.53 33.68 -10.73
N MET A 28 12.49 33.30 -12.02
CA MET A 28 13.46 33.76 -13.03
C MET A 28 12.76 34.29 -14.30
N PRO A 29 13.46 35.13 -15.12
CA PRO A 29 12.93 35.55 -16.39
C PRO A 29 12.75 34.40 -17.40
N SER A 30 11.68 34.40 -18.20
CA SER A 30 11.35 33.34 -19.16
C SER A 30 12.42 33.12 -20.23
N ASN A 31 13.08 34.20 -20.69
CA ASN A 31 14.20 34.13 -21.63
C ASN A 31 15.41 33.39 -21.01
N THR A 32 15.67 33.59 -19.71
CA THR A 32 16.73 32.89 -18.97
C THR A 32 16.42 31.40 -18.87
N ALA A 33 15.19 31.03 -18.52
CA ALA A 33 14.76 29.64 -18.48
C ALA A 33 14.93 28.97 -19.86
N SER A 34 14.48 29.64 -20.95
CA SER A 34 14.63 29.11 -22.30
C SER A 34 16.10 28.89 -22.69
N ARG A 35 16.99 29.83 -22.35
CA ARG A 35 18.42 29.75 -22.65
C ARG A 35 19.07 28.58 -21.87
N ARG A 36 18.74 28.41 -20.59
CA ARG A 36 19.28 27.32 -19.76
C ARG A 36 18.85 25.94 -20.29
N ILE A 37 17.61 25.79 -20.71
CA ILE A 37 17.15 24.53 -21.33
C ILE A 37 17.89 24.30 -22.68
N GLN A 38 18.13 25.31 -23.49
CA GLN A 38 18.95 25.17 -24.71
C GLN A 38 20.38 24.70 -24.39
N GLN A 39 20.97 25.21 -23.31
CA GLN A 39 22.30 24.78 -22.87
C GLN A 39 22.29 23.32 -22.42
N LEU A 40 21.27 22.88 -21.68
CA LEU A 40 21.09 21.49 -21.30
C LEU A 40 20.95 20.57 -22.52
N GLU A 41 20.11 20.94 -23.50
CA GLU A 41 19.96 20.22 -24.78
C GLU A 41 21.28 20.10 -25.53
N ALA A 42 22.05 21.20 -25.59
CA ALA A 42 23.36 21.22 -26.24
C ALA A 42 24.39 20.33 -25.52
N GLN A 43 24.40 20.32 -24.19
CA GLN A 43 25.28 19.46 -23.41
C GLN A 43 24.92 17.95 -23.52
N LEU A 44 23.64 17.65 -23.69
CA LEU A 44 23.15 16.28 -23.87
C LEU A 44 23.26 15.82 -25.35
N GLY A 45 23.43 16.75 -26.29
CA GLY A 45 23.46 16.45 -27.71
C GLY A 45 22.11 16.08 -28.33
N VAL A 46 21.01 16.26 -27.57
CA VAL A 46 19.65 15.89 -27.99
C VAL A 46 18.66 17.01 -27.62
N ARG A 47 17.59 17.13 -28.39
CA ARG A 47 16.48 18.00 -28.03
C ARG A 47 15.55 17.29 -27.08
N LEU A 48 15.13 17.99 -26.00
CA LEU A 48 14.20 17.52 -25.01
C LEU A 48 12.78 18.04 -25.26
N LEU A 49 12.66 19.18 -25.93
CA LEU A 49 11.40 19.89 -26.15
C LEU A 49 11.16 20.20 -27.62
N HIS A 50 9.94 19.97 -28.10
CA HIS A 50 9.42 20.52 -29.32
C HIS A 50 8.88 21.92 -29.05
N ARG A 51 9.40 22.90 -29.75
CA ARG A 51 8.98 24.31 -29.65
C ARG A 51 8.09 24.66 -30.82
N SER A 52 6.80 24.80 -30.59
CA SER A 52 5.92 25.46 -31.52
C SER A 52 5.39 26.76 -30.90
N THR A 53 4.96 27.69 -31.71
CA THR A 53 4.37 28.98 -31.25
C THR A 53 3.06 28.77 -30.47
N ARG A 54 2.47 27.58 -30.52
CA ARG A 54 1.17 27.27 -29.89
C ARG A 54 1.24 26.25 -28.74
N LYS A 55 2.27 25.39 -28.68
CA LYS A 55 2.35 24.33 -27.67
C LYS A 55 3.79 23.88 -27.42
N LEU A 56 4.13 23.64 -26.17
CA LEU A 56 5.35 22.99 -25.71
C LEU A 56 5.06 21.53 -25.47
N THR A 57 5.79 20.61 -26.11
CA THR A 57 5.67 19.17 -25.91
C THR A 57 7.05 18.54 -25.75
N LEU A 58 7.13 17.42 -25.06
CA LEU A 58 8.35 16.64 -24.90
C LEU A 58 8.69 15.91 -26.21
N THR A 59 9.98 15.69 -26.47
CA THR A 59 10.49 14.67 -27.41
C THR A 59 10.58 13.33 -26.70
N ASP A 60 10.81 12.21 -27.42
CA ASP A 60 11.05 10.90 -26.83
C ASP A 60 12.21 10.92 -25.80
N ALA A 61 13.30 11.64 -26.12
CA ALA A 61 14.41 11.87 -25.20
C ALA A 61 13.99 12.70 -23.97
N GLY A 62 13.12 13.70 -24.19
CA GLY A 62 12.53 14.52 -23.13
C GLY A 62 11.62 13.70 -22.21
N GLU A 63 10.78 12.85 -22.77
CA GLU A 63 9.92 11.93 -21.97
C GLU A 63 10.76 10.97 -21.13
N GLY A 64 11.80 10.38 -21.73
CA GLY A 64 12.72 9.49 -21.03
C GLY A 64 13.49 10.17 -19.89
N LEU A 65 13.95 11.42 -20.09
CA LEU A 65 14.61 12.19 -19.05
C LEU A 65 13.60 12.60 -17.95
N TYR A 66 12.42 13.07 -18.35
CA TYR A 66 11.37 13.48 -17.41
C TYR A 66 10.95 12.34 -16.49
N ALA A 67 10.58 11.20 -17.06
CA ALA A 67 10.14 10.03 -16.30
C ALA A 67 11.17 9.54 -15.27
N ARG A 68 12.47 9.67 -15.59
CA ARG A 68 13.56 9.22 -14.70
C ARG A 68 14.02 10.26 -13.70
N SER A 69 13.71 11.54 -13.88
CA SER A 69 14.22 12.62 -13.03
C SER A 69 13.15 13.31 -12.18
N VAL A 70 11.88 13.23 -12.56
CA VAL A 70 10.81 13.98 -11.88
C VAL A 70 10.71 13.63 -10.39
N GLU A 71 10.70 12.35 -10.05
CA GLU A 71 10.58 11.90 -8.64
C GLU A 71 11.80 12.31 -7.81
N GLN A 72 13.01 12.19 -8.39
CA GLN A 72 14.26 12.54 -7.69
C GLN A 72 14.37 14.04 -7.44
N ILE A 73 14.00 14.86 -8.42
CA ILE A 73 14.00 16.32 -8.28
C ILE A 73 12.95 16.79 -7.27
N GLU A 74 11.77 16.19 -7.26
CA GLU A 74 10.74 16.48 -6.26
C GLU A 74 11.18 16.08 -4.85
N ALA A 75 11.74 14.88 -4.69
CA ALA A 75 12.25 14.42 -3.40
C ALA A 75 13.36 15.34 -2.86
N LEU A 76 14.26 15.82 -3.75
CA LEU A 76 15.31 16.78 -3.34
C LEU A 76 14.73 18.14 -2.95
N ALA A 77 13.73 18.63 -3.69
CA ALA A 77 13.04 19.89 -3.38
C ALA A 77 12.30 19.79 -2.03
N ASP A 78 11.62 18.67 -1.76
CA ASP A 78 10.93 18.43 -0.48
C ASP A 78 11.93 18.44 0.68
N VAL A 79 13.08 17.75 0.57
CA VAL A 79 14.13 17.73 1.60
C VAL A 79 14.74 19.14 1.83
N THR A 80 15.00 19.87 0.74
CA THR A 80 15.57 21.22 0.87
C THR A 80 14.58 22.20 1.48
N GLN A 81 13.30 22.05 1.20
CA GLN A 81 12.23 22.84 1.80
C GLN A 81 12.06 22.49 3.30
N GLU A 82 12.12 21.22 3.67
CA GLU A 82 12.11 20.77 5.07
C GLU A 82 13.26 21.38 5.89
N LEU A 83 14.45 21.47 5.29
CA LEU A 83 15.63 22.04 5.94
C LEU A 83 15.57 23.57 6.03
N SER A 84 14.98 24.24 5.04
CA SER A 84 14.95 25.71 4.97
C SER A 84 13.87 26.33 5.85
N GLU A 85 12.73 25.63 6.03
CA GLU A 85 11.61 26.21 6.75
C GLU A 85 11.71 26.09 8.29
N GLY A 86 12.68 25.33 8.86
CA GLY A 86 12.89 25.20 10.31
C GLY A 86 11.62 24.87 11.13
N SER A 87 10.47 24.91 10.48
CA SER A 87 9.14 24.70 11.04
C SER A 87 8.85 23.20 11.11
N GLY A 88 8.56 22.69 12.30
CA GLY A 88 8.23 21.30 12.57
C GLY A 88 6.99 20.74 11.84
N VAL A 89 6.56 21.35 10.74
CA VAL A 89 5.34 21.02 10.00
C VAL A 89 5.63 19.94 8.96
N PRO A 90 4.86 18.83 8.95
CA PRO A 90 4.96 17.78 7.93
C PRO A 90 4.63 18.29 6.52
N VAL A 91 5.51 18.01 5.54
CA VAL A 91 5.37 18.42 4.13
C VAL A 91 5.85 17.29 3.23
N GLY A 92 5.28 17.17 2.04
CA GLY A 92 5.77 16.26 1.01
C GLY A 92 4.85 15.07 0.76
N LYS A 93 5.32 14.15 -0.08
CA LYS A 93 4.60 12.92 -0.47
C LYS A 93 4.98 11.78 0.48
N VAL A 94 3.98 11.01 0.90
CA VAL A 94 4.16 9.75 1.63
C VAL A 94 3.53 8.63 0.82
N ARG A 95 4.35 7.68 0.39
CA ARG A 95 3.89 6.46 -0.30
C ARG A 95 3.70 5.33 0.70
N VAL A 96 2.48 4.83 0.77
CA VAL A 96 2.05 3.81 1.73
C VAL A 96 1.69 2.53 1.00
N ALA A 97 2.43 1.45 1.23
CA ALA A 97 2.02 0.13 0.77
C ALA A 97 1.09 -0.53 1.80
N ALA A 98 0.00 -1.11 1.33
CA ALA A 98 -0.97 -1.81 2.18
C ALA A 98 -1.64 -2.96 1.41
N PRO A 99 -2.30 -3.92 2.11
CA PRO A 99 -3.10 -4.95 1.45
C PRO A 99 -4.20 -4.34 0.58
N VAL A 100 -4.64 -5.09 -0.46
CA VAL A 100 -5.68 -4.62 -1.40
C VAL A 100 -6.98 -4.23 -0.70
N ASP A 101 -7.31 -4.92 0.37
CA ASP A 101 -8.52 -4.74 1.18
C ASP A 101 -8.33 -3.83 2.41
N PHE A 102 -7.22 -3.09 2.46
CA PHE A 102 -6.87 -2.20 3.57
C PHE A 102 -8.00 -1.26 3.98
N PHE A 103 -8.67 -0.63 3.02
CA PHE A 103 -9.75 0.32 3.29
C PHE A 103 -11.09 -0.32 3.69
N ASN A 104 -11.21 -1.64 3.73
CA ASN A 104 -12.38 -2.29 4.34
C ASN A 104 -12.35 -2.20 5.88
N TRP A 105 -11.17 -1.99 6.46
CA TRP A 105 -10.98 -1.93 7.91
C TRP A 105 -10.23 -0.67 8.37
N PHE A 106 -9.58 0.10 7.49
CA PHE A 106 -9.01 1.41 7.77
C PHE A 106 -9.89 2.48 7.14
N GLN A 107 -10.55 3.29 7.97
CA GLN A 107 -11.58 4.23 7.52
C GLN A 107 -10.98 5.40 6.75
N LEU A 108 -11.59 5.75 5.61
CA LEU A 108 -11.16 6.90 4.79
C LEU A 108 -11.37 8.24 5.50
N GLU A 109 -12.31 8.31 6.44
CA GLU A 109 -12.54 9.48 7.31
C GLU A 109 -11.30 9.80 8.16
N TRP A 110 -10.56 8.78 8.57
CA TRP A 110 -9.28 8.99 9.27
C TRP A 110 -8.23 9.58 8.33
N VAL A 111 -8.13 9.06 7.11
CA VAL A 111 -7.23 9.62 6.09
C VAL A 111 -7.58 11.07 5.80
N GLN A 112 -8.88 11.39 5.69
CA GLN A 112 -9.36 12.75 5.51
C GLN A 112 -8.93 13.66 6.68
N SER A 113 -9.10 13.21 7.93
CA SER A 113 -8.71 13.99 9.11
C SER A 113 -7.20 14.24 9.17
N PHE A 114 -6.39 13.24 8.78
CA PHE A 114 -4.95 13.40 8.66
C PHE A 114 -4.56 14.46 7.61
N LEU A 115 -5.15 14.40 6.43
CA LEU A 115 -4.87 15.37 5.35
C LEU A 115 -5.35 16.80 5.70
N GLN A 116 -6.43 16.93 6.47
CA GLN A 116 -6.88 18.23 7.00
C GLN A 116 -5.89 18.78 8.03
N ALA A 117 -5.38 17.94 8.92
CA ALA A 117 -4.36 18.34 9.91
C ALA A 117 -3.00 18.65 9.27
N HIS A 118 -2.71 18.05 8.12
CA HIS A 118 -1.44 18.20 7.40
C HIS A 118 -1.66 18.62 5.93
N PRO A 119 -2.09 19.85 5.65
CA PRO A 119 -2.54 20.30 4.32
C PRO A 119 -1.43 20.31 3.25
N ARG A 120 -0.16 20.21 3.66
CA ARG A 120 1.00 20.14 2.76
C ARG A 120 1.50 18.71 2.52
N VAL A 121 0.85 17.70 3.11
CA VAL A 121 1.15 16.27 2.90
C VAL A 121 0.27 15.73 1.78
N ARG A 122 0.86 14.86 0.95
CA ARG A 122 0.15 14.04 -0.04
C ARG A 122 0.33 12.59 0.31
N LEU A 123 -0.76 11.83 0.39
CA LEU A 123 -0.72 10.38 0.59
C LEU A 123 -0.96 9.67 -0.74
N GLU A 124 -0.10 8.70 -1.04
CA GLU A 124 -0.24 7.81 -2.18
C GLU A 124 -0.26 6.37 -1.66
N PHE A 125 -1.39 5.68 -1.81
CA PHE A 125 -1.51 4.28 -1.41
C PHE A 125 -1.22 3.35 -2.59
N VAL A 126 -0.32 2.40 -2.38
CA VAL A 126 -0.02 1.30 -3.29
C VAL A 126 -0.61 0.03 -2.68
N LEU A 127 -1.77 -0.38 -3.18
CA LEU A 127 -2.51 -1.52 -2.64
C LEU A 127 -2.09 -2.79 -3.38
N ASN A 128 -1.43 -3.70 -2.68
CA ASN A 128 -0.97 -4.98 -3.21
C ASN A 128 -0.79 -6.01 -2.09
N ASP A 129 -1.27 -7.25 -2.32
CA ASP A 129 -1.07 -8.36 -1.38
C ASP A 129 0.30 -9.03 -1.53
N ALA A 130 1.03 -8.76 -2.62
CA ALA A 130 2.43 -9.13 -2.72
C ALA A 130 3.31 -8.27 -1.79
N ARG A 131 4.38 -8.87 -1.27
CA ARG A 131 5.34 -8.11 -0.45
C ARG A 131 6.06 -7.09 -1.33
N ALA A 132 5.76 -5.80 -1.14
CA ALA A 132 6.50 -4.71 -1.77
C ALA A 132 7.94 -4.67 -1.23
N ASP A 133 8.92 -4.44 -2.09
CA ASP A 133 10.26 -4.03 -1.69
C ASP A 133 10.23 -2.53 -1.42
N LEU A 134 10.34 -2.12 -0.13
CA LEU A 134 10.21 -0.71 0.25
C LEU A 134 11.23 0.18 -0.46
N VAL A 135 12.42 -0.36 -0.74
CA VAL A 135 13.50 0.42 -1.39
C VAL A 135 13.28 0.51 -2.88
N ALA A 136 13.09 -0.65 -3.54
CA ALA A 136 12.95 -0.71 -4.99
C ALA A 136 11.67 -0.01 -5.47
N ASP A 137 10.59 -0.11 -4.69
CA ASP A 137 9.29 0.45 -5.03
C ASP A 137 9.11 1.89 -4.52
N GLY A 138 10.10 2.48 -3.84
CA GLY A 138 10.05 3.83 -3.28
C GLY A 138 8.95 4.02 -2.24
N ILE A 139 8.69 3.00 -1.41
CA ILE A 139 7.68 3.00 -0.35
C ILE A 139 8.26 3.57 0.94
N ASP A 140 7.61 4.56 1.52
CA ASP A 140 8.02 5.17 2.80
C ASP A 140 7.53 4.36 3.99
N VAL A 141 6.28 3.89 3.94
CA VAL A 141 5.60 3.15 5.00
C VAL A 141 4.86 1.96 4.42
N ALA A 142 4.95 0.79 5.06
CA ALA A 142 4.12 -0.36 4.69
C ALA A 142 3.30 -0.85 5.88
N ILE A 143 2.05 -1.24 5.62
CA ILE A 143 1.19 -1.90 6.60
C ILE A 143 1.10 -3.37 6.19
N ARG A 144 1.54 -4.27 7.07
CA ARG A 144 1.71 -5.68 6.74
C ARG A 144 1.29 -6.60 7.87
N ALA A 145 0.68 -7.72 7.50
CA ALA A 145 0.48 -8.84 8.42
C ALA A 145 1.65 -9.84 8.33
N GLY A 146 1.94 -10.48 9.45
CA GLY A 146 2.94 -11.54 9.57
C GLY A 146 4.39 -11.05 9.69
N ALA A 147 5.33 -11.99 9.68
CA ALA A 147 6.74 -11.73 9.99
C ALA A 147 7.37 -10.69 9.04
N VAL A 148 8.03 -9.71 9.63
CA VAL A 148 8.83 -8.70 8.92
C VAL A 148 10.28 -9.15 8.92
N THR A 149 10.86 -9.29 7.72
CA THR A 149 12.26 -9.68 7.54
C THR A 149 13.01 -8.56 6.83
N GLY A 150 14.19 -8.21 7.33
CA GLY A 150 15.10 -7.23 6.73
C GLY A 150 15.88 -6.47 7.79
N PRO A 151 17.22 -6.41 7.71
CA PRO A 151 18.08 -5.82 8.77
C PRO A 151 17.95 -4.29 8.84
N THR A 152 17.38 -3.65 7.81
CA THR A 152 17.24 -2.19 7.70
C THR A 152 15.82 -1.70 7.95
N LEU A 153 14.89 -2.59 8.27
CA LEU A 153 13.50 -2.28 8.49
C LEU A 153 13.19 -2.11 9.99
N ILE A 154 12.43 -1.09 10.32
CA ILE A 154 11.77 -0.96 11.63
C ILE A 154 10.34 -1.48 11.45
N ALA A 155 9.97 -2.43 12.29
CA ALA A 155 8.62 -2.97 12.37
C ALA A 155 7.99 -2.59 13.71
N ARG A 156 6.97 -1.76 13.68
CA ARG A 156 6.19 -1.40 14.85
C ARG A 156 4.91 -2.23 14.85
N ARG A 157 4.78 -3.14 15.81
CA ARG A 157 3.56 -3.90 16.00
C ARG A 157 2.43 -2.95 16.38
N VAL A 158 1.33 -3.03 15.64
CA VAL A 158 0.14 -2.19 15.83
C VAL A 158 -1.09 -3.02 16.11
N GLY A 159 -0.98 -4.33 15.99
CA GLY A 159 -2.11 -5.17 16.22
C GLY A 159 -1.81 -6.66 16.14
N ASN A 160 -2.82 -7.42 16.57
CA ASN A 160 -2.89 -8.86 16.42
C ASN A 160 -4.28 -9.22 15.90
N ASN A 161 -4.39 -10.16 15.00
CA ASN A 161 -5.64 -10.60 14.44
C ASN A 161 -5.75 -12.11 14.56
N ARG A 162 -6.98 -12.62 14.47
CA ARG A 162 -7.25 -14.05 14.38
C ARG A 162 -7.86 -14.36 13.02
N ALA A 163 -7.66 -15.58 12.54
CA ALA A 163 -8.44 -16.10 11.43
C ALA A 163 -9.31 -17.26 11.89
N VAL A 164 -10.53 -17.25 11.41
CA VAL A 164 -11.58 -18.20 11.75
C VAL A 164 -12.12 -18.88 10.49
N LEU A 165 -12.65 -20.08 10.67
CA LEU A 165 -13.30 -20.82 9.60
C LEU A 165 -14.75 -20.35 9.48
N VAL A 166 -15.16 -20.00 8.26
CA VAL A 166 -16.51 -19.49 7.98
C VAL A 166 -17.10 -20.10 6.73
N ALA A 167 -18.42 -20.20 6.69
CA ALA A 167 -19.18 -20.59 5.50
C ALA A 167 -20.52 -19.85 5.45
N SER A 168 -21.15 -19.76 4.30
CA SER A 168 -22.52 -19.25 4.21
C SER A 168 -23.53 -20.31 4.67
N PRO A 169 -24.69 -19.91 5.26
CA PRO A 169 -25.75 -20.83 5.59
C PRO A 169 -26.21 -21.69 4.40
N ALA A 170 -26.33 -21.07 3.21
CA ALA A 170 -26.75 -21.78 2.00
C ALA A 170 -25.77 -22.90 1.58
N TYR A 171 -24.46 -22.69 1.77
CA TYR A 171 -23.48 -23.75 1.52
C TYR A 171 -23.65 -24.90 2.49
N LEU A 172 -23.84 -24.60 3.80
CA LEU A 172 -23.99 -25.61 4.82
C LEU A 172 -25.30 -26.39 4.71
N GLU A 173 -26.39 -25.75 4.26
CA GLU A 173 -27.64 -26.43 3.94
C GLU A 173 -27.48 -27.45 2.80
N ALA A 174 -26.68 -27.09 1.80
CA ALA A 174 -26.49 -27.95 0.60
C ALA A 174 -25.47 -29.07 0.83
N ARG A 175 -24.45 -28.87 1.70
CA ARG A 175 -23.28 -29.76 1.82
C ARG A 175 -23.08 -30.35 3.21
N GLY A 176 -23.88 -29.93 4.19
CA GLY A 176 -23.70 -30.24 5.61
C GLY A 176 -22.64 -29.33 6.25
N ALA A 177 -22.70 -29.24 7.57
CA ALA A 177 -21.68 -28.57 8.36
C ALA A 177 -20.57 -29.57 8.73
N PRO A 178 -19.27 -29.17 8.64
CA PRO A 178 -18.18 -30.02 9.13
C PRO A 178 -18.28 -30.18 10.64
N SER A 179 -18.12 -31.41 11.13
CA SER A 179 -18.15 -31.78 12.55
C SER A 179 -16.75 -31.96 13.14
N ALA A 180 -15.77 -32.26 12.29
CA ALA A 180 -14.36 -32.43 12.65
C ALA A 180 -13.46 -31.73 11.60
N LEU A 181 -12.20 -31.51 11.97
CA LEU A 181 -11.23 -30.82 11.09
C LEU A 181 -11.00 -31.61 9.79
N GLU A 182 -10.99 -32.91 9.86
CA GLU A 182 -10.78 -33.84 8.74
C GLU A 182 -11.86 -33.71 7.66
N ASP A 183 -13.09 -33.33 8.06
CA ASP A 183 -14.22 -33.15 7.15
C ASP A 183 -13.93 -32.09 6.09
N LEU A 184 -13.07 -31.11 6.39
CA LEU A 184 -12.65 -30.06 5.46
C LEU A 184 -12.01 -30.63 4.17
N SER A 185 -11.42 -31.82 4.24
CA SER A 185 -10.84 -32.51 3.08
C SER A 185 -11.88 -32.90 2.02
N THR A 186 -13.16 -33.01 2.44
CA THR A 186 -14.32 -33.38 1.59
C THR A 186 -15.18 -32.17 1.18
N HIS A 187 -14.96 -31.03 1.82
CA HIS A 187 -15.62 -29.79 1.47
C HIS A 187 -14.86 -28.98 0.40
N ASP A 188 -15.60 -28.17 -0.34
CA ASP A 188 -14.98 -27.13 -1.17
C ASP A 188 -14.42 -26.04 -0.25
N CYS A 189 -13.11 -25.81 -0.29
CA CYS A 189 -12.46 -24.78 0.50
C CYS A 189 -11.95 -23.64 -0.37
N ILE A 190 -12.22 -22.41 0.05
CA ILE A 190 -11.82 -21.19 -0.63
C ILE A 190 -10.50 -20.73 -0.02
N ALA A 191 -9.42 -20.70 -0.79
CA ALA A 191 -8.09 -20.44 -0.28
C ALA A 191 -7.26 -19.50 -1.17
N VAL A 192 -6.12 -19.06 -0.66
CA VAL A 192 -5.12 -18.35 -1.46
C VAL A 192 -4.53 -19.34 -2.49
N PRO A 193 -4.24 -18.89 -3.74
CA PRO A 193 -3.68 -19.75 -4.77
C PRO A 193 -2.41 -20.44 -4.30
N SER A 194 -2.35 -21.76 -4.50
CA SER A 194 -1.15 -22.58 -4.36
C SER A 194 -0.85 -23.26 -5.70
N GLY A 195 0.42 -23.43 -6.02
CA GLY A 195 0.83 -24.03 -7.30
C GLY A 195 0.30 -25.47 -7.52
N SER A 196 -0.09 -26.17 -6.45
CA SER A 196 -0.61 -27.53 -6.49
C SER A 196 -2.14 -27.63 -6.51
N GLY A 197 -2.88 -26.51 -6.34
CA GLY A 197 -4.32 -26.50 -6.12
C GLY A 197 -4.76 -27.04 -4.75
N ARG A 198 -3.79 -27.36 -3.89
CA ARG A 198 -4.00 -27.82 -2.51
C ARG A 198 -3.34 -26.83 -1.56
N THR A 199 -3.99 -26.51 -0.46
CA THR A 199 -3.49 -25.58 0.56
C THR A 199 -3.47 -26.27 1.90
N GLN A 200 -2.35 -26.14 2.61
CA GLN A 200 -2.22 -26.61 3.98
C GLN A 200 -2.67 -25.50 4.92
N TRP A 201 -3.75 -25.74 5.66
CA TRP A 201 -4.14 -24.88 6.75
C TRP A 201 -3.53 -25.37 8.05
N ARG A 202 -2.81 -24.49 8.75
CA ARG A 202 -2.24 -24.71 10.06
C ARG A 202 -3.04 -23.91 11.07
N LEU A 203 -3.65 -24.59 11.99
CA LEU A 203 -4.61 -24.04 12.93
C LEU A 203 -4.18 -24.37 14.34
N MET A 204 -4.66 -23.62 15.31
CA MET A 204 -4.68 -24.02 16.71
C MET A 204 -6.04 -24.62 16.99
N GLY A 205 -6.05 -25.86 17.47
CA GLY A 205 -7.24 -26.59 17.89
C GLY A 205 -7.26 -26.79 19.39
N PRO A 206 -8.28 -27.49 19.90
CA PRO A 206 -8.46 -27.73 21.35
C PRO A 206 -7.30 -28.52 21.97
N ASP A 207 -6.71 -29.44 21.23
CA ASP A 207 -5.60 -30.30 21.70
C ASP A 207 -4.22 -29.75 21.27
N GLY A 208 -4.16 -28.54 20.73
CA GLY A 208 -2.92 -27.90 20.25
C GLY A 208 -2.87 -27.69 18.73
N PRO A 209 -1.66 -27.56 18.16
CA PRO A 209 -1.49 -27.35 16.73
C PRO A 209 -2.09 -28.49 15.89
N ALA A 210 -2.89 -28.11 14.88
CA ALA A 210 -3.54 -29.02 13.96
C ALA A 210 -3.30 -28.58 12.52
N GLU A 211 -3.20 -29.52 11.60
CA GLU A 211 -3.00 -29.26 10.18
C GLU A 211 -4.01 -30.04 9.34
N VAL A 212 -4.52 -29.41 8.30
CA VAL A 212 -5.41 -30.06 7.34
C VAL A 212 -5.08 -29.60 5.92
N GLU A 213 -5.00 -30.54 4.99
CA GLU A 213 -4.90 -30.27 3.57
C GLU A 213 -6.30 -30.01 3.01
N VAL A 214 -6.50 -28.85 2.44
CA VAL A 214 -7.76 -28.43 1.85
C VAL A 214 -7.63 -28.20 0.35
N ARG A 215 -8.74 -28.32 -0.36
CA ARG A 215 -8.83 -28.08 -1.80
C ARG A 215 -10.14 -27.39 -2.13
N GLY A 216 -10.18 -26.71 -3.25
CA GLY A 216 -11.40 -26.07 -3.71
C GLY A 216 -11.29 -25.66 -5.17
N ARG A 217 -12.42 -25.27 -5.72
CA ARG A 217 -12.56 -24.88 -7.13
C ARG A 217 -12.34 -23.39 -7.35
N PHE A 218 -12.20 -22.61 -6.28
CA PHE A 218 -11.98 -21.17 -6.33
C PHE A 218 -10.82 -20.79 -5.40
N SER A 219 -9.93 -19.96 -5.93
CA SER A 219 -8.85 -19.35 -5.16
C SER A 219 -8.63 -17.91 -5.61
N ALA A 220 -8.25 -17.05 -4.68
CA ALA A 220 -7.90 -15.66 -4.94
C ALA A 220 -6.84 -15.18 -3.94
N ASN A 221 -6.04 -14.20 -4.35
CA ASN A 221 -5.04 -13.58 -3.49
C ASN A 221 -5.56 -12.37 -2.70
N SER A 222 -6.85 -12.08 -2.78
CA SER A 222 -7.51 -10.99 -2.05
C SER A 222 -8.50 -11.54 -1.04
N ALA A 223 -8.36 -11.14 0.23
CA ALA A 223 -9.27 -11.55 1.30
C ALA A 223 -10.72 -11.10 1.03
N LEU A 224 -10.91 -9.93 0.38
CA LEU A 224 -12.23 -9.48 -0.04
C LEU A 224 -12.87 -10.42 -1.07
N ALA A 225 -12.09 -10.90 -2.04
CA ALA A 225 -12.59 -11.85 -3.04
C ALA A 225 -12.96 -13.20 -2.39
N LEU A 226 -12.13 -13.69 -1.46
CA LEU A 226 -12.41 -14.92 -0.70
C LEU A 226 -13.67 -14.76 0.15
N THR A 227 -13.85 -13.61 0.84
CA THR A 227 -15.05 -13.32 1.64
C THR A 227 -16.30 -13.31 0.76
N LYS A 228 -16.26 -12.63 -0.38
CA LYS A 228 -17.39 -12.57 -1.32
C LYS A 228 -17.74 -13.95 -1.90
N ALA A 229 -16.74 -14.76 -2.23
CA ALA A 229 -16.94 -16.13 -2.70
C ALA A 229 -17.60 -17.01 -1.60
N CYS A 230 -17.16 -16.84 -0.36
CA CYS A 230 -17.74 -17.55 0.78
C CYS A 230 -19.22 -17.17 1.00
N VAL A 231 -19.54 -15.87 0.98
CA VAL A 231 -20.94 -15.37 1.06
C VAL A 231 -21.78 -15.90 -0.10
N ALA A 232 -21.21 -16.03 -1.29
CA ALA A 232 -21.89 -16.60 -2.47
C ALA A 232 -22.09 -18.13 -2.39
N GLY A 233 -21.68 -18.79 -1.30
CA GLY A 233 -21.90 -20.23 -1.12
C GLY A 233 -20.90 -21.13 -1.85
N MET A 234 -19.72 -20.63 -2.20
CA MET A 234 -18.73 -21.39 -2.96
C MET A 234 -17.91 -22.36 -2.10
N GLY A 235 -17.99 -22.26 -0.76
CA GLY A 235 -17.26 -23.16 0.14
C GLY A 235 -16.96 -22.57 1.51
N ILE A 236 -16.05 -23.24 2.24
CA ILE A 236 -15.53 -22.82 3.53
C ILE A 236 -14.26 -22.01 3.33
N ALA A 237 -14.11 -20.91 4.04
CA ALA A 237 -12.94 -20.05 3.97
C ALA A 237 -12.31 -19.86 5.36
N LEU A 238 -10.97 -19.73 5.41
CA LEU A 238 -10.21 -19.31 6.58
C LEU A 238 -9.86 -17.83 6.40
N LEU A 239 -10.53 -16.96 7.16
CA LEU A 239 -10.50 -15.51 7.01
C LEU A 239 -10.29 -14.82 8.34
N THR A 240 -9.67 -13.63 8.32
CA THR A 240 -9.49 -12.86 9.55
C THR A 240 -10.83 -12.35 10.09
N GLU A 241 -10.96 -12.30 11.42
CA GLU A 241 -12.17 -11.80 12.08
C GLU A 241 -12.54 -10.39 11.60
N ALA A 242 -11.55 -9.53 11.37
CA ALA A 242 -11.77 -8.20 10.85
C ALA A 242 -12.52 -8.18 9.50
N MET A 243 -12.26 -9.17 8.62
CA MET A 243 -12.89 -9.26 7.31
C MET A 243 -14.30 -9.83 7.36
N VAL A 244 -14.58 -10.70 8.32
CA VAL A 244 -15.85 -11.42 8.40
C VAL A 244 -16.81 -10.86 9.47
N ALA A 245 -16.36 -9.90 10.27
CA ALA A 245 -17.16 -9.33 11.38
C ALA A 245 -18.53 -8.81 10.92
N GLN A 246 -18.61 -8.08 9.80
CA GLN A 246 -19.87 -7.58 9.29
C GLN A 246 -20.72 -8.71 8.68
N PRO A 247 -20.21 -9.55 7.76
CA PRO A 247 -20.93 -10.72 7.26
C PRO A 247 -21.48 -11.67 8.35
N LEU A 248 -20.74 -11.86 9.46
CA LEU A 248 -21.21 -12.66 10.60
C LEU A 248 -22.38 -11.97 11.32
N ARG A 249 -22.28 -10.67 11.57
CA ARG A 249 -23.38 -9.90 12.19
C ARG A 249 -24.64 -9.89 11.33
N ASP A 250 -24.48 -9.82 10.01
CA ASP A 250 -25.58 -9.79 9.06
C ASP A 250 -26.18 -11.21 8.79
N GLY A 251 -25.60 -12.26 9.39
CA GLY A 251 -26.01 -13.64 9.15
C GLY A 251 -25.70 -14.18 7.76
N LEU A 252 -24.89 -13.47 6.96
CA LEU A 252 -24.44 -13.91 5.64
C LEU A 252 -23.39 -15.02 5.71
N LEU A 253 -22.64 -15.04 6.81
CA LEU A 253 -21.68 -16.08 7.15
C LEU A 253 -21.97 -16.59 8.58
N VAL A 254 -21.57 -17.82 8.83
CA VAL A 254 -21.51 -18.43 10.16
C VAL A 254 -20.15 -19.05 10.37
N GLN A 255 -19.68 -19.04 11.60
CA GLN A 255 -18.44 -19.71 11.96
C GLN A 255 -18.65 -21.23 12.01
N VAL A 256 -17.73 -21.97 11.42
CA VAL A 256 -17.67 -23.44 11.50
C VAL A 256 -16.43 -23.86 12.27
N LEU A 257 -16.47 -24.99 12.95
CA LEU A 257 -15.37 -25.52 13.77
C LEU A 257 -14.76 -24.42 14.67
N PRO A 258 -15.54 -23.82 15.60
CA PRO A 258 -15.13 -22.63 16.35
C PRO A 258 -13.89 -22.85 17.24
N ASP A 259 -13.58 -24.10 17.57
CA ASP A 259 -12.39 -24.46 18.35
C ASP A 259 -11.09 -24.41 17.53
N TYR A 260 -11.19 -24.24 16.21
CA TYR A 260 -10.05 -24.19 15.30
C TYR A 260 -9.88 -22.77 14.74
N ARG A 261 -8.69 -22.20 14.91
CA ARG A 261 -8.36 -20.83 14.48
C ARG A 261 -6.88 -20.63 14.23
N ILE A 262 -6.52 -19.55 13.60
CA ILE A 262 -5.14 -19.04 13.64
C ILE A 262 -5.12 -17.86 14.59
N ASP A 263 -4.28 -17.94 15.62
CA ASP A 263 -3.97 -16.84 16.53
C ASP A 263 -2.68 -16.13 16.10
N GLY A 264 -2.45 -14.91 16.60
CA GLY A 264 -1.15 -14.26 16.48
C GLY A 264 -0.83 -13.73 15.08
N LEU A 265 -1.81 -13.41 14.26
CA LEU A 265 -1.61 -12.73 13.01
C LEU A 265 -1.24 -11.26 13.28
N GLU A 266 0.03 -11.04 13.63
CA GLU A 266 0.52 -9.70 13.96
C GLU A 266 0.45 -8.76 12.78
N LEU A 267 -0.04 -7.53 13.04
CA LEU A 267 -0.05 -6.43 12.10
C LEU A 267 1.04 -5.43 12.46
N PHE A 268 1.81 -5.04 11.46
CA PHE A 268 2.92 -4.11 11.63
C PHE A 268 2.79 -2.89 10.72
N VAL A 269 3.21 -1.74 11.24
CA VAL A 269 3.63 -0.59 10.46
C VAL A 269 5.14 -0.70 10.28
N VAL A 270 5.58 -0.79 9.03
CA VAL A 270 6.98 -1.07 8.66
C VAL A 270 7.52 0.09 7.85
N TYR A 271 8.72 0.53 8.17
CA TYR A 271 9.43 1.59 7.46
C TYR A 271 10.94 1.40 7.54
N GLN A 272 11.68 2.10 6.70
CA GLN A 272 13.13 1.99 6.70
C GLN A 272 13.76 2.67 7.92
N SER A 273 14.76 2.00 8.52
CA SER A 273 15.62 2.61 9.53
C SER A 273 16.56 3.61 8.84
N ARG A 274 16.05 4.79 8.51
CA ARG A 274 16.91 5.94 8.19
C ARG A 274 17.12 6.73 9.47
N ARG A 275 18.30 7.34 9.62
CA ARG A 275 18.61 8.19 10.79
C ARG A 275 17.59 9.34 10.98
N GLN A 276 16.78 9.63 9.94
CA GLN A 276 15.63 10.53 10.00
C GLN A 276 14.60 10.05 8.97
N LEU A 277 13.49 9.47 9.43
CA LEU A 277 12.32 9.29 8.60
C LEU A 277 11.77 10.69 8.23
N PRO A 278 11.39 10.96 6.95
CA PRO A 278 10.78 12.24 6.59
C PRO A 278 9.62 12.58 7.53
N ARG A 279 9.51 13.84 7.93
CA ARG A 279 8.49 14.27 8.93
C ARG A 279 7.08 13.91 8.54
N ALA A 280 6.74 14.03 7.26
CA ALA A 280 5.43 13.61 6.75
C ALA A 280 5.19 12.10 6.97
N ALA A 281 6.19 11.25 6.66
CA ALA A 281 6.10 9.81 6.90
C ALA A 281 6.06 9.47 8.39
N SER A 282 6.84 10.17 9.23
CA SER A 282 6.80 10.01 10.69
C SER A 282 5.42 10.37 11.26
N ALA A 283 4.84 11.50 10.83
CA ALA A 283 3.49 11.90 11.24
C ALA A 283 2.44 10.87 10.81
N PHE A 284 2.56 10.32 9.60
CA PHE A 284 1.65 9.27 9.14
C PHE A 284 1.83 7.96 9.94
N VAL A 285 3.05 7.56 10.28
CA VAL A 285 3.33 6.38 11.12
C VAL A 285 2.67 6.53 12.49
N GLU A 286 2.81 7.69 13.14
CA GLU A 286 2.17 7.96 14.43
C GLU A 286 0.65 7.93 14.33
N PHE A 287 0.10 8.61 13.32
CA PHE A 287 -1.32 8.64 13.03
C PHE A 287 -1.88 7.23 12.77
N ALA A 288 -1.29 6.49 11.84
CA ALA A 288 -1.73 5.14 11.50
C ALA A 288 -1.63 4.19 12.71
N THR A 289 -0.54 4.27 13.47
CA THR A 289 -0.36 3.47 14.69
C THR A 289 -1.47 3.76 15.70
N THR A 290 -1.77 5.02 15.98
CA THR A 290 -2.82 5.41 16.93
C THR A 290 -4.18 4.83 16.55
N HIS A 291 -4.56 4.98 15.29
CA HIS A 291 -5.88 4.51 14.82
C HIS A 291 -5.97 2.99 14.73
N LEU A 292 -4.88 2.31 14.38
CA LEU A 292 -4.82 0.85 14.32
C LEU A 292 -4.88 0.22 15.71
N VAL A 293 -4.21 0.81 16.70
CA VAL A 293 -4.23 0.33 18.09
C VAL A 293 -5.59 0.62 18.76
N GLN A 294 -6.15 1.81 18.57
CA GLN A 294 -7.42 2.20 19.22
C GLN A 294 -8.61 1.38 18.76
N ARG A 295 -8.60 0.84 17.55
CA ARG A 295 -9.74 0.07 17.02
C ARG A 295 -9.84 -1.35 17.57
N GLN A 296 -8.91 -1.80 18.45
CA GLN A 296 -8.91 -3.20 18.90
C GLN A 296 -9.13 -4.20 17.72
N LEU A 297 -8.47 -3.96 16.59
CA LEU A 297 -8.19 -5.04 15.64
C LEU A 297 -7.30 -6.07 16.33
N VAL A 298 -7.14 -5.85 17.61
CA VAL A 298 -6.30 -6.54 18.57
C VAL A 298 -7.12 -6.69 19.82
N ASP A 299 -7.72 -7.84 19.98
CA ASP A 299 -8.07 -8.24 21.33
C ASP A 299 -6.80 -8.38 22.16
N ALA A 300 -6.89 -7.80 23.35
CA ALA A 300 -5.91 -7.96 24.41
C ALA A 300 -5.71 -9.44 24.76
#